data_d5932377e72b9b28c94bb786e97932aa
#
_entry.id   d5932377e72b9b28c94bb786e97932aa
#
_cell.length_a   1.000
_cell.length_b   1.000
_cell.length_c   1.000
_cell.angle_alpha   90.00
_cell.angle_beta   90.00
_cell.angle_gamma   90.00
#
_symmetry.space_group_name_H-M   'P 1'
#
loop_
_entity.id
_entity.type
_entity.pdbx_description
1 polymer ?
#
loop_
_entity_poly.entity_id
_entity_poly.type
_entity_poly.pdbx_seq_one_letter_code
_entity_poly.pdbx_strand_id
1 'polypeptide(L)'
;PRSRGLGDVYKRQKEEILDKLCSKVTESERIKNCEIVFDGFTGFTPVQYNLMTILLSMCPKIYVSLTIDASERENSVRGREELFFMSKDCVSKLYKICDEEHVKVLEPVYIAGKAVPGKNVIVNVNSRFKNSEELDFLEQNLFRNNSGRFNQKTDNIVIYEGAVAKEELTFAAGEIIRLTRLCGYRYNEIAIVTADMDGYGKLAANILKQNDIPYFLDYKRHVTDNPFIAAINGALGIIENNYSYDSILGFLRTGMSGMEREDIDPVSYTHLRAHETEA
;
A
#
# COMPACT_ATOMS: atom_id res chain seq x y z
N PRO A 1 -20.22 14.57 16.65
CA PRO A 1 -19.75 14.57 15.28
C PRO A 1 -18.32 14.00 15.27
N ARG A 2 -18.17 12.83 14.61
CA ARG A 2 -16.85 12.23 14.43
C ARG A 2 -15.98 13.21 13.63
N SER A 3 -14.84 13.63 14.18
CA SER A 3 -13.85 14.42 13.48
C SER A 3 -13.45 13.67 12.20
N ARG A 4 -13.79 14.21 11.04
CA ARG A 4 -13.29 13.70 9.77
C ARG A 4 -11.79 13.98 9.73
N GLY A 5 -10.96 12.95 9.70
CA GLY A 5 -9.51 13.10 9.72
C GLY A 5 -9.00 13.87 8.49
N LEU A 6 -7.82 14.48 8.62
CA LEU A 6 -7.13 15.20 7.53
C LEU A 6 -7.03 14.37 6.23
N GLY A 7 -6.97 13.04 6.34
CA GLY A 7 -7.00 12.12 5.19
C GLY A 7 -8.30 12.17 4.37
N ASP A 8 -9.44 12.38 5.02
CA ASP A 8 -10.74 12.52 4.34
C ASP A 8 -10.87 13.86 3.63
N VAL A 9 -10.31 14.94 4.22
CA VAL A 9 -10.25 16.27 3.60
C VAL A 9 -9.37 16.21 2.35
N TYR A 10 -8.22 15.55 2.40
CA TYR A 10 -7.31 15.44 1.26
C TYR A 10 -7.88 14.58 0.11
N LYS A 11 -8.60 13.49 0.43
CA LYS A 11 -9.33 12.70 -0.58
C LYS A 11 -10.42 13.54 -1.24
N ARG A 12 -11.20 14.27 -0.45
CA ARG A 12 -12.27 15.15 -0.95
C ARG A 12 -11.74 16.24 -1.88
N GLN A 13 -10.59 16.84 -1.57
CA GLN A 13 -9.94 17.81 -2.46
C GLN A 13 -9.55 17.22 -3.82
N LYS A 14 -9.06 15.97 -3.84
CA LYS A 14 -8.73 15.27 -5.09
C LYS A 14 -9.98 14.97 -5.94
N GLU A 15 -11.06 14.55 -5.31
CA GLU A 15 -12.33 14.31 -6.00
C GLU A 15 -12.93 15.60 -6.57
N GLU A 16 -12.91 16.70 -5.82
CA GLU A 16 -13.35 18.03 -6.30
C GLU A 16 -12.52 18.52 -7.50
N ILE A 17 -11.23 18.20 -7.58
CA ILE A 17 -10.39 18.52 -8.74
C ILE A 17 -10.83 17.72 -9.96
N LEU A 18 -11.14 16.43 -9.80
CA LEU A 18 -11.61 15.59 -10.89
C LEU A 18 -13.00 16.01 -11.37
N ASP A 19 -13.91 16.41 -10.48
CA ASP A 19 -15.22 16.94 -10.85
C ASP A 19 -15.09 18.22 -11.69
N LYS A 20 -14.20 19.13 -11.29
CA LYS A 20 -13.89 20.33 -12.07
C LYS A 20 -13.25 20.00 -13.42
N LEU A 21 -12.39 18.97 -13.45
CA LEU A 21 -11.83 18.49 -14.72
C LEU A 21 -12.93 17.95 -15.63
N CYS A 22 -13.84 17.13 -15.12
CA CYS A 22 -14.98 16.62 -15.89
C CYS A 22 -15.81 17.74 -16.52
N SER A 23 -16.02 18.85 -15.82
CA SER A 23 -16.77 19.99 -16.34
C SER A 23 -16.03 20.82 -17.39
N LYS A 24 -14.69 20.72 -17.46
CA LYS A 24 -13.83 21.56 -18.31
C LYS A 24 -13.14 20.82 -19.45
N VAL A 25 -12.99 19.50 -19.32
CA VAL A 25 -12.24 18.70 -20.29
C VAL A 25 -12.84 18.77 -21.71
N THR A 26 -14.15 18.91 -21.82
CA THR A 26 -14.88 19.01 -23.10
C THR A 26 -14.53 20.27 -23.89
N GLU A 27 -14.04 21.30 -23.23
CA GLU A 27 -13.64 22.58 -23.88
C GLU A 27 -12.22 22.49 -24.48
N SER A 28 -11.46 21.42 -24.16
CA SER A 28 -10.05 21.29 -24.55
C SER A 28 -9.87 20.67 -25.93
N GLU A 29 -9.57 21.49 -26.92
CA GLU A 29 -9.22 21.02 -28.29
C GLU A 29 -7.97 20.13 -28.30
N ARG A 30 -7.04 20.33 -27.35
CA ARG A 30 -5.84 19.49 -27.23
C ARG A 30 -6.20 18.06 -26.87
N ILE A 31 -7.11 17.85 -25.92
CA ILE A 31 -7.51 16.52 -25.46
C ILE A 31 -8.32 15.80 -26.54
N LYS A 32 -9.19 16.50 -27.29
CA LYS A 32 -9.95 15.92 -28.40
C LYS A 32 -9.08 15.26 -29.47
N ASN A 33 -7.85 15.72 -29.64
CA ASN A 33 -6.92 15.21 -30.63
C ASN A 33 -5.83 14.27 -30.05
N CYS A 34 -5.95 13.90 -28.77
CA CYS A 34 -4.97 13.03 -28.11
C CYS A 34 -5.43 11.57 -28.11
N GLU A 35 -4.48 10.65 -28.29
CA GLU A 35 -4.61 9.27 -27.80
C GLU A 35 -4.23 9.25 -26.32
N ILE A 36 -5.03 8.59 -25.49
CA ILE A 36 -4.82 8.53 -24.04
C ILE A 36 -4.50 7.11 -23.60
N VAL A 37 -3.51 6.97 -22.72
CA VAL A 37 -3.12 5.67 -22.14
C VAL A 37 -3.30 5.74 -20.62
N PHE A 38 -4.09 4.81 -20.08
CA PHE A 38 -4.19 4.56 -18.65
C PHE A 38 -3.42 3.28 -18.32
N ASP A 39 -2.33 3.42 -17.57
CA ASP A 39 -1.45 2.32 -17.25
C ASP A 39 -1.32 2.11 -15.73
N GLY A 40 -1.26 0.83 -15.30
CA GLY A 40 -1.04 0.46 -13.90
C GLY A 40 -2.28 0.62 -12.99
N PHE A 41 -3.48 0.71 -13.54
CA PHE A 41 -4.72 0.77 -12.76
C PHE A 41 -5.27 -0.65 -12.49
N THR A 42 -5.84 -0.85 -11.31
CA THR A 42 -6.60 -2.06 -10.96
C THR A 42 -8.11 -1.79 -10.96
N GLY A 43 -8.50 -0.53 -11.03
CA GLY A 43 -9.88 -0.07 -11.04
C GLY A 43 -9.94 1.46 -10.97
N PHE A 44 -11.13 2.01 -11.12
CA PHE A 44 -11.39 3.44 -11.09
C PHE A 44 -12.44 3.79 -10.05
N THR A 45 -12.35 4.99 -9.48
CA THR A 45 -13.40 5.55 -8.63
C THR A 45 -14.60 5.98 -9.49
N PRO A 46 -15.80 6.17 -8.91
CA PRO A 46 -16.96 6.64 -9.67
C PRO A 46 -16.70 7.92 -10.46
N VAL A 47 -15.98 8.88 -9.88
CA VAL A 47 -15.62 10.14 -10.57
C VAL A 47 -14.66 9.90 -11.74
N GLN A 48 -13.72 8.95 -11.59
CA GLN A 48 -12.81 8.56 -12.67
C GLN A 48 -13.55 7.83 -13.80
N TYR A 49 -14.53 6.99 -13.49
CA TYR A 49 -15.40 6.39 -14.52
C TYR A 49 -16.19 7.47 -15.27
N ASN A 50 -16.73 8.47 -14.58
CA ASN A 50 -17.41 9.61 -15.22
C ASN A 50 -16.45 10.36 -16.18
N LEU A 51 -15.24 10.65 -15.73
CA LEU A 51 -14.21 11.24 -16.60
C LEU A 51 -13.91 10.34 -17.80
N MET A 52 -13.81 9.03 -17.61
CA MET A 52 -13.57 8.05 -18.68
C MET A 52 -14.69 8.09 -19.73
N THR A 53 -15.96 8.15 -19.30
CA THR A 53 -17.12 8.28 -20.19
C THR A 53 -17.00 9.51 -21.07
N ILE A 54 -16.65 10.68 -20.48
CA ILE A 54 -16.46 11.92 -21.22
C ILE A 54 -15.30 11.79 -22.22
N LEU A 55 -14.17 11.21 -21.80
CA LEU A 55 -13.01 11.04 -22.67
C LEU A 55 -13.28 10.07 -23.83
N LEU A 56 -14.04 9.00 -23.60
CA LEU A 56 -14.44 8.05 -24.64
C LEU A 56 -15.27 8.70 -25.75
N SER A 57 -16.08 9.72 -25.41
CA SER A 57 -16.88 10.47 -26.40
C SER A 57 -16.08 11.50 -27.21
N MET A 58 -14.89 11.90 -26.73
CA MET A 58 -14.09 12.99 -27.30
C MET A 58 -12.82 12.53 -28.00
N CYS A 59 -12.14 11.53 -27.45
CA CYS A 59 -10.80 11.14 -27.88
C CYS A 59 -10.86 10.11 -28.99
N PRO A 60 -9.93 10.17 -29.97
CA PRO A 60 -9.92 9.23 -31.09
C PRO A 60 -9.59 7.80 -30.63
N LYS A 61 -8.83 7.66 -29.54
CA LYS A 61 -8.41 6.35 -29.01
C LYS A 61 -8.00 6.41 -27.55
N ILE A 62 -8.45 5.43 -26.79
CA ILE A 62 -8.06 5.24 -25.39
C ILE A 62 -7.56 3.81 -25.19
N TYR A 63 -6.43 3.70 -24.50
CA TYR A 63 -5.85 2.43 -24.08
C TYR A 63 -5.92 2.30 -22.58
N VAL A 64 -6.31 1.15 -22.07
CA VAL A 64 -6.30 0.83 -20.65
C VAL A 64 -5.54 -0.46 -20.44
N SER A 65 -4.43 -0.41 -19.71
CA SER A 65 -3.69 -1.61 -19.31
C SER A 65 -4.13 -2.08 -17.93
N LEU A 66 -4.39 -3.36 -17.78
CA LEU A 66 -4.84 -4.00 -16.56
C LEU A 66 -4.08 -5.31 -16.36
N THR A 67 -3.78 -5.62 -15.09
CA THR A 67 -3.14 -6.90 -14.75
C THR A 67 -4.21 -7.96 -14.51
N ILE A 68 -4.25 -8.96 -15.41
CA ILE A 68 -5.11 -10.14 -15.31
C ILE A 68 -4.30 -11.32 -15.81
N ASP A 69 -4.53 -12.52 -15.27
CA ASP A 69 -3.90 -13.73 -15.82
C ASP A 69 -4.37 -13.94 -17.26
N ALA A 70 -3.42 -14.05 -18.19
CA ALA A 70 -3.73 -14.23 -19.61
C ALA A 70 -4.50 -15.52 -19.91
N SER A 71 -4.48 -16.52 -19.05
CA SER A 71 -5.27 -17.75 -19.17
C SER A 71 -6.75 -17.58 -18.79
N GLU A 72 -7.08 -16.52 -18.05
CA GLU A 72 -8.44 -16.25 -17.58
C GLU A 72 -9.24 -15.44 -18.61
N ARG A 73 -10.57 -15.45 -18.46
CA ARG A 73 -11.46 -14.56 -19.21
C ARG A 73 -11.54 -13.23 -18.51
N GLU A 74 -11.15 -12.17 -19.20
CA GLU A 74 -11.03 -10.81 -18.66
C GLU A 74 -12.36 -10.19 -18.19
N ASN A 75 -13.49 -10.58 -18.78
CA ASN A 75 -14.82 -10.05 -18.49
C ASN A 75 -15.70 -10.99 -17.66
N SER A 76 -15.15 -12.10 -17.14
CA SER A 76 -15.88 -13.08 -16.34
C SER A 76 -15.62 -12.86 -14.86
N VAL A 77 -16.53 -12.18 -14.18
CA VAL A 77 -16.51 -11.97 -12.72
C VAL A 77 -17.42 -12.99 -12.06
N ARG A 78 -16.89 -13.83 -11.17
CA ARG A 78 -17.65 -14.83 -10.40
C ARG A 78 -17.94 -14.36 -8.97
N GLY A 79 -16.95 -13.74 -8.33
CA GLY A 79 -17.09 -13.24 -6.96
C GLY A 79 -15.90 -12.39 -6.52
N ARG A 80 -16.03 -11.74 -5.35
CA ARG A 80 -14.98 -10.85 -4.81
C ARG A 80 -13.75 -11.59 -4.33
N GLU A 81 -13.83 -12.90 -4.15
CA GLU A 81 -12.76 -13.81 -3.76
C GLU A 81 -11.81 -14.16 -4.90
N GLU A 82 -12.15 -13.80 -6.14
CA GLU A 82 -11.26 -14.05 -7.28
C GLU A 82 -9.98 -13.19 -7.20
N LEU A 83 -8.85 -13.80 -7.53
CA LEU A 83 -7.53 -13.17 -7.46
C LEU A 83 -7.45 -11.84 -8.24
N PHE A 84 -8.06 -11.78 -9.42
CA PHE A 84 -8.08 -10.58 -10.26
C PHE A 84 -9.45 -9.89 -10.30
N PHE A 85 -10.25 -10.06 -9.24
CA PHE A 85 -11.60 -9.48 -9.17
C PHE A 85 -11.64 -8.00 -9.56
N MET A 86 -10.77 -7.18 -8.96
CA MET A 86 -10.78 -5.72 -9.19
C MET A 86 -10.53 -5.37 -10.66
N SER A 87 -9.55 -6.00 -11.28
CA SER A 87 -9.23 -5.78 -12.70
C SER A 87 -10.33 -6.28 -13.62
N LYS A 88 -10.92 -7.45 -13.35
CA LYS A 88 -12.04 -8.00 -14.13
C LYS A 88 -13.31 -7.16 -13.99
N ASP A 89 -13.63 -6.69 -12.78
CA ASP A 89 -14.75 -5.77 -12.53
C ASP A 89 -14.54 -4.45 -13.27
N CYS A 90 -13.30 -3.94 -13.29
CA CYS A 90 -12.93 -2.76 -14.06
C CYS A 90 -13.19 -2.98 -15.56
N VAL A 91 -12.71 -4.08 -16.13
CA VAL A 91 -12.97 -4.43 -17.55
C VAL A 91 -14.46 -4.51 -17.83
N SER A 92 -15.22 -5.19 -16.98
CA SER A 92 -16.67 -5.35 -17.12
C SER A 92 -17.40 -4.00 -17.16
N LYS A 93 -16.98 -3.06 -16.27
CA LYS A 93 -17.53 -1.70 -16.24
C LYS A 93 -17.16 -0.89 -17.46
N LEU A 94 -15.90 -1.02 -17.94
CA LEU A 94 -15.46 -0.32 -19.15
C LEU A 94 -16.21 -0.83 -20.38
N TYR A 95 -16.40 -2.13 -20.54
CA TYR A 95 -17.24 -2.69 -21.63
C TYR A 95 -18.67 -2.16 -21.58
N LYS A 96 -19.26 -2.10 -20.37
CA LYS A 96 -20.61 -1.54 -20.20
C LYS A 96 -20.69 -0.08 -20.61
N ILE A 97 -19.73 0.76 -20.20
CA ILE A 97 -19.65 2.16 -20.62
C ILE A 97 -19.49 2.28 -22.13
N CYS A 98 -18.62 1.47 -22.74
CA CYS A 98 -18.44 1.49 -24.21
C CYS A 98 -19.73 1.10 -24.95
N ASP A 99 -20.50 0.16 -24.44
CA ASP A 99 -21.78 -0.26 -24.99
C ASP A 99 -22.84 0.88 -24.87
N GLU A 100 -22.94 1.47 -23.69
CA GLU A 100 -23.84 2.59 -23.40
C GLU A 100 -23.54 3.83 -24.27
N GLU A 101 -22.26 4.15 -24.47
CA GLU A 101 -21.79 5.28 -25.28
C GLU A 101 -21.60 4.94 -26.77
N HIS A 102 -21.94 3.74 -27.19
CA HIS A 102 -21.76 3.23 -28.56
C HIS A 102 -20.32 3.35 -29.09
N VAL A 103 -19.33 3.18 -28.22
CA VAL A 103 -17.90 3.24 -28.53
C VAL A 103 -17.41 1.87 -28.99
N LYS A 104 -16.74 1.82 -30.13
CA LYS A 104 -16.15 0.57 -30.65
C LYS A 104 -15.00 0.11 -29.79
N VAL A 105 -15.12 -1.09 -29.19
CA VAL A 105 -14.02 -1.77 -28.50
C VAL A 105 -13.18 -2.53 -29.54
N LEU A 106 -11.86 -2.37 -29.47
CA LEU A 106 -10.91 -3.12 -30.30
C LEU A 106 -10.55 -4.45 -29.65
N GLU A 107 -10.00 -5.38 -30.44
CA GLU A 107 -9.51 -6.64 -29.93
C GLU A 107 -8.45 -6.42 -28.84
N PRO A 108 -8.57 -7.10 -27.68
CA PRO A 108 -7.62 -6.94 -26.59
C PRO A 108 -6.24 -7.49 -26.98
N VAL A 109 -5.20 -6.79 -26.54
CA VAL A 109 -3.80 -7.21 -26.70
C VAL A 109 -3.32 -7.80 -25.37
N TYR A 110 -2.85 -9.02 -25.39
CA TYR A 110 -2.31 -9.69 -24.22
C TYR A 110 -0.80 -9.65 -24.23
N ILE A 111 -0.19 -9.33 -23.09
CA ILE A 111 1.26 -9.39 -22.87
C ILE A 111 1.51 -10.41 -21.77
N ALA A 112 2.20 -11.50 -22.07
CA ALA A 112 2.46 -12.57 -21.11
C ALA A 112 3.85 -13.19 -21.30
N GLY A 113 4.33 -13.92 -20.28
CA GLY A 113 5.63 -14.61 -20.35
C GLY A 113 5.64 -15.79 -21.33
N LYS A 114 4.48 -16.31 -21.71
CA LYS A 114 4.34 -17.44 -22.64
C LYS A 114 3.06 -17.32 -23.47
N ALA A 115 3.03 -18.03 -24.59
CA ALA A 115 1.85 -18.09 -25.43
C ALA A 115 0.67 -18.74 -24.70
N VAL A 116 -0.55 -18.23 -24.97
CA VAL A 116 -1.81 -18.79 -24.45
C VAL A 116 -2.66 -19.23 -25.64
N PRO A 117 -3.10 -20.50 -25.70
CA PRO A 117 -3.93 -20.99 -26.78
C PRO A 117 -5.20 -20.17 -26.98
N GLY A 118 -5.51 -19.83 -28.23
CA GLY A 118 -6.71 -19.06 -28.57
C GLY A 118 -6.66 -17.56 -28.27
N LYS A 119 -5.53 -17.03 -27.85
CA LYS A 119 -5.33 -15.58 -27.61
C LYS A 119 -4.16 -15.03 -28.42
N ASN A 120 -4.29 -13.78 -28.86
CA ASN A 120 -3.19 -13.08 -29.52
C ASN A 120 -2.28 -12.50 -28.42
N VAL A 121 -1.21 -13.22 -28.09
CA VAL A 121 -0.29 -12.88 -27.00
C VAL A 121 1.02 -12.37 -27.57
N ILE A 122 1.43 -11.16 -27.15
CA ILE A 122 2.79 -10.70 -27.30
C ILE A 122 3.62 -11.34 -26.19
N VAL A 123 4.48 -12.30 -26.56
CA VAL A 123 5.30 -13.02 -25.60
C VAL A 123 6.44 -12.13 -25.11
N ASN A 124 6.41 -11.80 -23.84
CA ASN A 124 7.50 -11.08 -23.18
C ASN A 124 8.60 -12.06 -22.75
N VAL A 125 9.62 -12.21 -23.56
CA VAL A 125 10.79 -13.08 -23.30
C VAL A 125 11.64 -12.66 -22.11
N ASN A 126 11.43 -11.44 -21.58
CA ASN A 126 12.09 -10.93 -20.39
C ASN A 126 11.23 -11.09 -19.13
N SER A 127 10.48 -12.18 -19.03
CA SER A 127 9.76 -12.52 -17.81
C SER A 127 10.70 -12.48 -16.59
N ARG A 128 10.26 -11.85 -15.50
CA ARG A 128 10.99 -11.78 -14.23
C ARG A 128 11.34 -13.16 -13.65
N PHE A 129 10.63 -14.20 -14.04
CA PHE A 129 10.83 -15.57 -13.58
C PHE A 129 11.67 -16.44 -14.53
N LYS A 130 12.27 -15.85 -15.57
CA LYS A 130 13.04 -16.57 -16.59
C LYS A 130 14.12 -17.48 -16.02
N ASN A 131 14.74 -17.09 -14.91
CA ASN A 131 15.84 -17.79 -14.27
C ASN A 131 15.44 -18.56 -12.99
N SER A 132 14.15 -18.70 -12.70
CA SER A 132 13.67 -19.40 -11.52
C SER A 132 12.31 -20.07 -11.79
N GLU A 133 12.37 -21.36 -12.10
CA GLU A 133 11.17 -22.18 -12.33
C GLU A 133 10.30 -22.29 -11.08
N GLU A 134 10.91 -22.29 -9.88
CA GLU A 134 10.17 -22.33 -8.62
C GLU A 134 9.37 -21.07 -8.35
N LEU A 135 9.92 -19.88 -8.70
CA LEU A 135 9.19 -18.62 -8.56
C LEU A 135 8.09 -18.48 -9.61
N ASP A 136 8.33 -18.94 -10.84
CA ASP A 136 7.31 -19.01 -11.89
C ASP A 136 6.17 -19.95 -11.48
N PHE A 137 6.49 -21.12 -10.91
CA PHE A 137 5.50 -22.04 -10.39
C PHE A 137 4.73 -21.45 -9.20
N LEU A 138 5.42 -20.81 -8.25
CA LEU A 138 4.79 -20.16 -7.10
C LEU A 138 3.80 -19.09 -7.55
N GLU A 139 4.21 -18.20 -8.46
CA GLU A 139 3.35 -17.13 -8.99
C GLU A 139 2.09 -17.69 -9.65
N GLN A 140 2.23 -18.74 -10.46
CA GLN A 140 1.10 -19.36 -11.17
C GLN A 140 0.14 -20.11 -10.24
N ASN A 141 0.57 -20.56 -9.08
CA ASN A 141 -0.22 -21.41 -8.19
C ASN A 141 -0.63 -20.74 -6.87
N LEU A 142 0.01 -19.65 -6.48
CA LEU A 142 -0.30 -18.95 -5.23
C LEU A 142 -1.75 -18.43 -5.24
N PHE A 143 -2.46 -18.65 -4.14
CA PHE A 143 -3.87 -18.30 -3.97
C PHE A 143 -4.85 -18.99 -4.95
N ARG A 144 -4.46 -20.12 -5.53
CA ARG A 144 -5.34 -20.93 -6.38
C ARG A 144 -5.74 -22.23 -5.69
N ASN A 145 -7.03 -22.58 -5.78
CA ASN A 145 -7.58 -23.75 -5.08
C ASN A 145 -7.06 -25.11 -5.57
N ASN A 146 -6.45 -25.17 -6.73
CA ASN A 146 -5.96 -26.43 -7.33
C ASN A 146 -4.48 -26.29 -7.68
N SER A 147 -3.67 -25.83 -6.72
CA SER A 147 -2.24 -25.70 -6.87
C SER A 147 -1.59 -27.09 -6.93
N GLY A 148 -0.79 -27.33 -7.95
CA GLY A 148 0.08 -28.51 -8.02
C GLY A 148 1.19 -28.48 -6.97
N ARG A 149 2.00 -29.54 -6.92
CA ARG A 149 3.23 -29.60 -6.13
C ARG A 149 4.43 -29.32 -7.04
N PHE A 150 5.32 -28.42 -6.60
CA PHE A 150 6.64 -28.30 -7.19
C PHE A 150 7.53 -29.44 -6.66
N ASN A 151 8.02 -30.31 -7.56
CA ASN A 151 8.70 -31.55 -7.16
C ASN A 151 10.23 -31.46 -7.27
N GLN A 152 10.77 -30.27 -7.59
CA GLN A 152 12.20 -30.04 -7.67
C GLN A 152 12.70 -29.34 -6.39
N LYS A 153 14.03 -29.37 -6.19
CA LYS A 153 14.65 -28.63 -5.10
C LYS A 153 14.49 -27.14 -5.31
N THR A 154 14.14 -26.41 -4.25
CA THR A 154 13.99 -24.95 -4.26
C THR A 154 15.22 -24.32 -3.60
N ASP A 155 15.91 -23.45 -4.32
CA ASP A 155 17.07 -22.71 -3.82
C ASP A 155 16.79 -21.21 -3.67
N ASN A 156 15.75 -20.68 -4.36
CA ASN A 156 15.38 -19.25 -4.32
C ASN A 156 14.22 -18.92 -3.37
N ILE A 157 13.66 -19.94 -2.69
CA ILE A 157 12.56 -19.76 -1.73
C ILE A 157 13.03 -20.32 -0.39
N VAL A 158 13.08 -19.47 0.63
CA VAL A 158 13.42 -19.85 2.00
C VAL A 158 12.26 -19.44 2.90
N ILE A 159 11.84 -20.37 3.76
CA ILE A 159 10.86 -20.12 4.82
C ILE A 159 11.60 -20.13 6.14
N TYR A 160 11.45 -19.07 6.91
CA TYR A 160 12.01 -18.95 8.25
C TYR A 160 10.89 -18.55 9.22
N GLU A 161 10.86 -19.19 10.38
CA GLU A 161 9.95 -18.89 11.48
C GLU A 161 10.77 -18.52 12.71
N GLY A 162 10.61 -17.31 13.19
CA GLY A 162 11.20 -16.84 14.43
C GLY A 162 10.21 -16.94 15.60
N ALA A 163 10.67 -17.14 16.82
CA ALA A 163 9.82 -17.15 18.00
C ALA A 163 9.21 -15.76 18.28
N VAL A 164 9.89 -14.71 17.85
CA VAL A 164 9.45 -13.31 17.98
C VAL A 164 9.84 -12.51 16.75
N ALA A 165 9.11 -11.43 16.46
CA ALA A 165 9.36 -10.54 15.31
C ALA A 165 10.81 -10.02 15.21
N LYS A 166 11.49 -9.89 16.35
CA LYS A 166 12.91 -9.50 16.41
C LYS A 166 13.81 -10.53 15.73
N GLU A 167 13.56 -11.80 15.91
CA GLU A 167 14.36 -12.89 15.31
C GLU A 167 14.12 -12.96 13.80
N GLU A 168 12.88 -12.81 13.36
CA GLU A 168 12.54 -12.76 11.95
C GLU A 168 13.27 -11.62 11.22
N LEU A 169 13.25 -10.42 11.82
CA LEU A 169 13.94 -9.27 11.25
C LEU A 169 15.47 -9.38 11.34
N THR A 170 15.98 -10.03 12.38
CA THR A 170 17.43 -10.30 12.49
C THR A 170 17.89 -11.29 11.41
N PHE A 171 17.09 -12.34 11.16
CA PHE A 171 17.32 -13.26 10.05
C PHE A 171 17.27 -12.53 8.70
N ALA A 172 16.24 -11.69 8.47
CA ALA A 172 16.11 -10.90 7.25
C ALA A 172 17.31 -9.95 7.04
N ALA A 173 17.81 -9.29 8.10
CA ALA A 173 19.02 -8.46 8.03
C ALA A 173 20.26 -9.29 7.67
N GLY A 174 20.40 -10.47 8.23
CA GLY A 174 21.48 -11.42 7.86
C GLY A 174 21.42 -11.83 6.40
N GLU A 175 20.22 -12.12 5.88
CA GLU A 175 20.03 -12.46 4.47
C GLU A 175 20.33 -11.28 3.54
N ILE A 176 19.94 -10.07 3.91
CA ILE A 176 20.29 -8.85 3.14
C ILE A 176 21.82 -8.71 3.04
N ILE A 177 22.53 -8.89 4.15
CA ILE A 177 24.00 -8.84 4.16
C ILE A 177 24.59 -9.96 3.29
N ARG A 178 24.06 -11.16 3.36
CA ARG A 178 24.50 -12.30 2.54
C ARG A 178 24.29 -12.00 1.05
N LEU A 179 23.10 -11.55 0.68
CA LEU A 179 22.75 -11.24 -0.70
C LEU A 179 23.63 -10.13 -1.28
N THR A 180 23.89 -9.08 -0.51
CA THR A 180 24.68 -7.95 -0.98
C THR A 180 26.17 -8.26 -1.05
N ARG A 181 26.72 -8.99 -0.07
CA ARG A 181 28.16 -9.27 -0.01
C ARG A 181 28.59 -10.47 -0.86
N LEU A 182 27.75 -11.50 -0.94
CA LEU A 182 28.10 -12.77 -1.57
C LEU A 182 27.44 -12.99 -2.93
N CYS A 183 26.24 -12.42 -3.15
CA CYS A 183 25.47 -12.65 -4.36
C CYS A 183 25.44 -11.43 -5.30
N GLY A 184 26.06 -10.31 -4.91
CA GLY A 184 26.19 -9.10 -5.77
C GLY A 184 24.94 -8.26 -5.90
N TYR A 185 23.90 -8.50 -5.06
CA TYR A 185 22.71 -7.65 -5.04
C TYR A 185 23.03 -6.27 -4.49
N ARG A 186 22.27 -5.26 -4.95
CA ARG A 186 22.30 -3.91 -4.38
C ARG A 186 21.17 -3.77 -3.38
N TYR A 187 21.33 -2.91 -2.38
CA TYR A 187 20.29 -2.66 -1.37
C TYR A 187 18.96 -2.19 -1.97
N ASN A 188 18.97 -1.43 -3.07
CA ASN A 188 17.77 -0.98 -3.77
C ASN A 188 17.07 -2.06 -4.61
N GLU A 189 17.64 -3.25 -4.71
CA GLU A 189 17.04 -4.42 -5.36
C GLU A 189 16.36 -5.36 -4.36
N ILE A 190 16.43 -5.03 -3.05
CA ILE A 190 15.90 -5.85 -1.97
C ILE A 190 14.76 -5.10 -1.27
N ALA A 191 13.64 -5.78 -1.03
CA ALA A 191 12.50 -5.22 -0.29
C ALA A 191 12.08 -6.16 0.85
N ILE A 192 11.74 -5.55 2.00
CA ILE A 192 11.01 -6.22 3.07
C ILE A 192 9.56 -5.78 2.98
N VAL A 193 8.62 -6.70 2.92
CA VAL A 193 7.19 -6.43 2.83
C VAL A 193 6.49 -6.98 4.05
N THR A 194 5.71 -6.17 4.74
CA THR A 194 4.88 -6.58 5.89
C THR A 194 3.48 -5.99 5.79
N ALA A 195 2.50 -6.72 6.28
CA ALA A 195 1.13 -6.23 6.47
C ALA A 195 0.97 -5.42 7.78
N ASP A 196 1.89 -5.60 8.74
CA ASP A 196 1.88 -4.95 10.05
C ASP A 196 3.08 -3.99 10.18
N MET A 197 2.91 -2.78 9.67
CA MET A 197 3.92 -1.72 9.77
C MET A 197 4.03 -1.13 11.18
N ASP A 198 2.96 -1.16 11.97
CA ASP A 198 2.97 -0.63 13.34
C ASP A 198 3.80 -1.52 14.27
N GLY A 199 3.67 -2.83 14.14
CA GLY A 199 4.46 -3.80 14.91
C GLY A 199 5.91 -3.93 14.42
N TYR A 200 6.14 -3.99 13.11
CA TYR A 200 7.45 -4.27 12.54
C TYR A 200 8.28 -3.02 12.22
N GLY A 201 7.66 -1.88 11.90
CA GLY A 201 8.37 -0.74 11.30
C GLY A 201 9.48 -0.16 12.18
N LYS A 202 9.19 0.13 13.47
CA LYS A 202 10.19 0.67 14.41
C LYS A 202 11.29 -0.35 14.70
N LEU A 203 10.92 -1.62 14.82
CA LEU A 203 11.84 -2.71 15.10
C LEU A 203 12.78 -2.95 13.91
N ALA A 204 12.24 -2.98 12.69
CA ALA A 204 13.01 -3.08 11.46
C ALA A 204 14.01 -1.93 11.32
N ALA A 205 13.57 -0.67 11.55
CA ALA A 205 14.46 0.49 11.51
C ALA A 205 15.65 0.34 12.46
N ASN A 206 15.41 -0.13 13.68
CA ASN A 206 16.47 -0.33 14.68
C ASN A 206 17.45 -1.44 14.27
N ILE A 207 16.93 -2.58 13.82
CA ILE A 207 17.77 -3.73 13.43
C ILE A 207 18.59 -3.41 12.19
N LEU A 208 17.97 -2.79 11.16
CA LEU A 208 18.69 -2.40 9.95
C LEU A 208 19.78 -1.38 10.25
N LYS A 209 19.51 -0.39 11.12
CA LYS A 209 20.50 0.59 11.57
C LYS A 209 21.65 -0.05 12.36
N GLN A 210 21.36 -0.99 13.25
CA GLN A 210 22.39 -1.72 14.02
C GLN A 210 23.32 -2.55 13.14
N ASN A 211 22.86 -2.94 11.96
CA ASN A 211 23.63 -3.72 10.98
C ASN A 211 24.19 -2.88 9.83
N ASP A 212 24.16 -1.54 9.94
CA ASP A 212 24.62 -0.59 8.92
C ASP A 212 23.98 -0.82 7.53
N ILE A 213 22.73 -1.31 7.51
CA ILE A 213 21.97 -1.52 6.28
C ILE A 213 21.21 -0.23 5.94
N PRO A 214 21.49 0.41 4.79
CA PRO A 214 20.72 1.57 4.34
C PRO A 214 19.29 1.14 3.99
N TYR A 215 18.29 1.88 4.45
CA TYR A 215 16.89 1.54 4.20
C TYR A 215 16.03 2.78 3.95
N PHE A 216 14.95 2.58 3.24
CA PHE A 216 13.81 3.49 3.16
C PHE A 216 12.59 2.80 3.77
N LEU A 217 11.90 3.49 4.66
CA LEU A 217 10.72 2.97 5.33
C LEU A 217 9.48 3.75 4.84
N ASP A 218 8.61 3.10 4.07
CA ASP A 218 7.34 3.68 3.63
C ASP A 218 6.30 3.60 4.76
N TYR A 219 6.50 4.44 5.77
CA TYR A 219 5.66 4.50 6.97
C TYR A 219 5.23 5.95 7.25
N LYS A 220 3.94 6.16 7.27
CA LYS A 220 3.36 7.45 7.66
C LYS A 220 3.31 7.53 9.18
N ARG A 221 4.22 8.28 9.79
CA ARG A 221 4.14 8.56 11.22
C ARG A 221 2.95 9.46 11.51
N HIS A 222 2.18 9.12 12.54
CA HIS A 222 1.16 10.03 13.05
C HIS A 222 1.83 11.27 13.61
N VAL A 223 1.28 12.45 13.29
CA VAL A 223 1.78 13.73 13.83
C VAL A 223 1.71 13.75 15.37
N THR A 224 0.74 13.01 15.93
CA THR A 224 0.58 12.85 17.39
C THR A 224 1.76 12.15 18.08
N ASP A 225 2.58 11.40 17.34
CA ASP A 225 3.79 10.74 17.87
C ASP A 225 4.96 11.73 18.06
N ASN A 226 4.80 12.97 17.60
CA ASN A 226 5.80 14.02 17.80
C ASN A 226 5.67 14.57 19.23
N PRO A 227 6.76 14.60 20.04
CA PRO A 227 6.73 15.10 21.41
C PRO A 227 6.18 16.53 21.55
N PHE A 228 6.44 17.39 20.56
CA PHE A 228 5.91 18.76 20.53
C PHE A 228 4.38 18.77 20.39
N ILE A 229 3.84 17.95 19.49
CA ILE A 229 2.38 17.82 19.32
C ILE A 229 1.75 17.17 20.55
N ALA A 230 2.42 16.17 21.14
CA ALA A 230 1.98 15.57 22.40
C ALA A 230 1.93 16.59 23.53
N ALA A 231 2.91 17.50 23.61
CA ALA A 231 2.91 18.59 24.60
C ALA A 231 1.75 19.58 24.37
N ILE A 232 1.48 20.00 23.13
CA ILE A 232 0.35 20.87 22.81
C ILE A 232 -0.97 20.19 23.21
N ASN A 233 -1.17 18.93 22.79
CA ASN A 233 -2.38 18.17 23.12
C ASN A 233 -2.50 17.95 24.63
N GLY A 234 -1.39 17.69 25.33
CA GLY A 234 -1.34 17.58 26.77
C GLY A 234 -1.73 18.88 27.48
N ALA A 235 -1.21 20.02 27.02
CA ALA A 235 -1.56 21.33 27.58
C ALA A 235 -3.05 21.66 27.39
N LEU A 236 -3.61 21.39 26.21
CA LEU A 236 -5.04 21.54 25.95
C LEU A 236 -5.88 20.57 26.79
N GLY A 237 -5.43 19.32 26.92
CA GLY A 237 -6.08 18.28 27.74
C GLY A 237 -6.12 18.63 29.24
N ILE A 238 -5.15 19.40 29.77
CA ILE A 238 -5.20 19.90 31.16
C ILE A 238 -6.45 20.77 31.38
N ILE A 239 -6.73 21.65 30.41
CA ILE A 239 -7.89 22.56 30.50
C ILE A 239 -9.20 21.77 30.29
N GLU A 240 -9.23 20.91 29.30
CA GLU A 240 -10.42 20.09 28.96
C GLU A 240 -10.81 19.16 30.11
N ASN A 241 -9.85 18.58 30.80
CA ASN A 241 -10.07 17.63 31.91
C ASN A 241 -10.03 18.32 33.30
N ASN A 242 -10.30 19.62 33.39
CA ASN A 242 -10.36 20.37 34.63
C ASN A 242 -9.13 20.17 35.53
N TYR A 243 -7.93 20.26 34.95
CA TYR A 243 -6.66 20.11 35.66
C TYR A 243 -6.49 18.78 36.40
N SER A 244 -7.02 17.70 35.79
CA SER A 244 -6.85 16.37 36.37
C SER A 244 -5.38 16.01 36.50
N TYR A 245 -5.05 15.24 37.53
CA TYR A 245 -3.70 14.80 37.82
C TYR A 245 -3.03 14.08 36.64
N ASP A 246 -3.79 13.17 36.00
CA ASP A 246 -3.31 12.40 34.83
C ASP A 246 -2.97 13.30 33.63
N SER A 247 -3.79 14.34 33.40
CA SER A 247 -3.56 15.29 32.30
C SER A 247 -2.29 16.13 32.57
N ILE A 248 -2.09 16.56 33.79
CA ILE A 248 -0.89 17.34 34.17
C ILE A 248 0.37 16.47 34.05
N LEU A 249 0.36 15.26 34.60
CA LEU A 249 1.49 14.34 34.48
C LEU A 249 1.75 13.92 33.04
N GLY A 250 0.72 13.69 32.25
CA GLY A 250 0.85 13.39 30.84
C GLY A 250 1.59 14.50 30.09
N PHE A 251 1.25 15.77 30.36
CA PHE A 251 1.95 16.92 29.80
C PHE A 251 3.41 17.02 30.30
N LEU A 252 3.66 16.91 31.61
CA LEU A 252 4.99 16.97 32.16
C LEU A 252 5.93 15.90 31.60
N ARG A 253 5.43 14.68 31.38
CA ARG A 253 6.19 13.56 30.83
C ARG A 253 6.54 13.69 29.33
N THR A 254 6.00 14.70 28.65
CA THR A 254 6.40 14.97 27.24
C THR A 254 7.84 15.47 27.12
N GLY A 255 8.46 15.92 28.23
CA GLY A 255 9.80 16.53 28.27
C GLY A 255 9.84 17.95 27.71
N MET A 256 8.69 18.58 27.43
CA MET A 256 8.57 19.96 26.91
C MET A 256 8.20 20.97 27.99
N SER A 257 8.02 20.52 29.23
CA SER A 257 7.69 21.39 30.39
C SER A 257 8.88 22.16 30.96
N GLY A 258 10.10 21.82 30.55
CA GLY A 258 11.34 22.35 31.13
C GLY A 258 11.71 21.76 32.50
N MET A 259 10.94 20.77 32.97
CA MET A 259 11.25 20.02 34.19
C MET A 259 12.01 18.75 33.85
N GLU A 260 12.98 18.40 34.71
CA GLU A 260 13.72 17.15 34.57
C GLU A 260 12.82 15.94 34.96
N ARG A 261 13.05 14.80 34.35
CA ARG A 261 12.26 13.57 34.63
C ARG A 261 12.37 13.12 36.08
N GLU A 262 13.52 13.36 36.68
CA GLU A 262 13.83 13.02 38.07
C GLU A 262 12.98 13.82 39.07
N ASP A 263 12.51 15.00 38.68
CA ASP A 263 11.62 15.84 39.51
C ASP A 263 10.14 15.44 39.35
N ILE A 264 9.76 14.86 38.19
CA ILE A 264 8.38 14.51 37.86
C ILE A 264 8.00 13.17 38.50
N ASP A 265 8.87 12.16 38.46
CA ASP A 265 8.59 10.80 38.92
C ASP A 265 8.32 10.69 40.45
N PRO A 266 9.03 11.39 41.34
CA PRO A 266 8.72 11.38 42.79
C PRO A 266 7.32 11.90 43.12
N VAL A 267 6.83 12.89 42.39
CA VAL A 267 5.47 13.45 42.57
C VAL A 267 4.42 12.41 42.20
N SER A 268 4.68 11.60 41.18
CA SER A 268 3.83 10.48 40.78
C SER A 268 3.71 9.39 41.86
N TYR A 269 4.84 9.04 42.52
CA TYR A 269 4.87 8.00 43.55
C TYR A 269 4.21 8.42 44.85
N THR A 270 4.34 9.68 45.27
CA THR A 270 3.75 10.17 46.52
C THR A 270 2.23 10.25 46.43
N HIS A 271 1.66 10.58 45.28
CA HIS A 271 0.20 10.65 45.11
C HIS A 271 -0.47 9.26 44.92
N LEU A 272 0.18 8.31 44.24
CA LEU A 272 -0.33 6.92 44.15
C LEU A 272 -0.45 6.26 45.54
N ARG A 273 0.57 6.47 46.42
CA ARG A 273 0.53 5.98 47.81
C ARG A 273 -0.55 6.64 48.67
N ALA A 274 -0.87 7.90 48.43
CA ALA A 274 -1.92 8.57 49.20
C ALA A 274 -3.32 8.01 48.92
N HIS A 275 -3.59 7.63 47.64
CA HIS A 275 -4.86 7.02 47.28
C HIS A 275 -5.00 5.54 47.71
N GLU A 276 -3.91 4.80 47.82
CA GLU A 276 -3.93 3.43 48.36
C GLU A 276 -4.14 3.36 49.87
N THR A 277 -3.82 4.43 50.60
CA THR A 277 -4.01 4.50 52.07
C THR A 277 -5.39 4.99 52.48
N GLU A 278 -6.17 5.64 51.61
CA GLU A 278 -7.56 6.02 51.87
C GLU A 278 -8.61 4.93 51.53
N ALA A 279 -8.21 3.86 50.85
CA ALA A 279 -9.07 2.73 50.49
C ALA A 279 -8.96 1.58 51.49
#